data_28a46f45bc539ec259dc305f412fa5ef
#
_entry.id   28a46f45bc539ec259dc305f412fa5ef
#
_cell.length_a   1.000
_cell.length_b   1.000
_cell.length_c   1.000
_cell.angle_alpha   90.00
_cell.angle_beta   90.00
_cell.angle_gamma   90.00
#
_symmetry.space_group_name_H-M   'P 1'
#
loop_
_entity.id
_entity.type
_entity.pdbx_description
1 polymer ?
#
loop_
_entity_poly.entity_id
_entity_poly.type
_entity_poly.pdbx_seq_one_letter_code
_entity_poly.pdbx_strand_id
1 'polypeptide(L)'
;MMEQNLFIRRAAVTDAELLAETRRSAWDATYRGIYPDAWIDEYDLAEQTQRERARLEQTDYMAYLVMDGSQCAGYFSYGAASHGGYKDFSFCLNSLYLLPPYQHMGLGRRIFAQVRQAAQERKLDSFFCGCNVHNLPARRFYEKMGGVVGEIDDGHENLAEDQMYFEFCTGEQI
;
A
#
# COMPACT_ATOMS: atom_id res chain seq x y z
N MET A 1 -8.27 8.23 -28.07
CA MET A 1 -8.07 7.85 -26.66
C MET A 1 -7.86 6.35 -26.65
N MET A 2 -6.71 5.88 -26.16
CA MET A 2 -6.54 4.43 -25.99
C MET A 2 -7.47 4.01 -24.85
N GLU A 3 -8.33 3.01 -25.11
CA GLU A 3 -9.15 2.40 -24.06
C GLU A 3 -8.20 1.79 -23.02
N GLN A 4 -8.29 2.25 -21.78
CA GLN A 4 -7.51 1.68 -20.68
C GLN A 4 -8.07 0.30 -20.35
N ASN A 5 -7.24 -0.72 -20.46
CA ASN A 5 -7.58 -2.10 -20.10
C ASN A 5 -7.13 -2.39 -18.66
N LEU A 6 -7.80 -1.73 -17.71
CA LEU A 6 -7.46 -1.82 -16.29
C LEU A 6 -8.04 -3.08 -15.65
N PHE A 7 -7.16 -3.90 -15.09
CA PHE A 7 -7.55 -5.07 -14.30
C PHE A 7 -6.63 -5.28 -13.10
N ILE A 8 -7.11 -6.01 -12.11
CA ILE A 8 -6.36 -6.39 -10.92
C ILE A 8 -6.10 -7.89 -10.98
N ARG A 9 -4.85 -8.29 -10.76
CA ARG A 9 -4.49 -9.70 -10.63
C ARG A 9 -3.62 -9.94 -9.41
N ARG A 10 -3.69 -11.14 -8.85
CA ARG A 10 -2.78 -11.55 -7.78
C ARG A 10 -1.36 -11.61 -8.32
N ALA A 11 -0.40 -11.14 -7.52
CA ALA A 11 1.01 -11.27 -7.80
C ALA A 11 1.50 -12.69 -7.47
N ALA A 12 2.32 -13.25 -8.36
CA ALA A 12 3.06 -14.48 -8.13
C ALA A 12 4.50 -14.15 -7.68
N VAL A 13 5.24 -15.15 -7.20
CA VAL A 13 6.65 -14.97 -6.79
C VAL A 13 7.52 -14.45 -7.95
N THR A 14 7.16 -14.80 -9.18
CA THR A 14 7.82 -14.30 -10.42
C THR A 14 7.61 -12.81 -10.67
N ASP A 15 6.62 -12.18 -10.02
CA ASP A 15 6.34 -10.74 -10.15
C ASP A 15 7.17 -9.87 -9.18
N ALA A 16 8.07 -10.45 -8.39
CA ALA A 16 8.81 -9.75 -7.35
C ALA A 16 9.60 -8.54 -7.88
N GLU A 17 10.23 -8.67 -9.06
CA GLU A 17 10.95 -7.57 -9.71
C GLU A 17 10.00 -6.47 -10.16
N LEU A 18 8.88 -6.83 -10.79
CA LEU A 18 7.86 -5.86 -11.22
C LEU A 18 7.26 -5.10 -10.04
N LEU A 19 7.04 -5.77 -8.90
CA LEU A 19 6.61 -5.10 -7.66
C LEU A 19 7.67 -4.12 -7.14
N ALA A 20 8.94 -4.51 -7.14
CA ALA A 20 10.04 -3.66 -6.69
C ALA A 20 10.23 -2.43 -7.62
N GLU A 21 10.17 -2.61 -8.93
CA GLU A 21 10.20 -1.51 -9.92
C GLU A 21 9.02 -0.55 -9.76
N THR A 22 7.82 -1.09 -9.58
CA THR A 22 6.61 -0.28 -9.36
C THR A 22 6.70 0.50 -8.05
N ARG A 23 7.23 -0.12 -6.99
CA ARG A 23 7.51 0.56 -5.72
C ARG A 23 8.48 1.72 -5.90
N ARG A 24 9.59 1.51 -6.61
CA ARG A 24 10.57 2.57 -6.89
C ARG A 24 9.90 3.77 -7.55
N SER A 25 9.12 3.53 -8.59
CA SER A 25 8.39 4.58 -9.31
C SER A 25 7.37 5.30 -8.43
N ALA A 26 6.64 4.54 -7.58
CA ALA A 26 5.68 5.10 -6.66
C ALA A 26 6.36 5.93 -5.54
N TRP A 27 7.51 5.49 -5.05
CA TRP A 27 8.28 6.23 -4.04
C TRP A 27 8.83 7.53 -4.60
N ASP A 28 9.38 7.52 -5.80
CA ASP A 28 9.85 8.72 -6.46
C ASP A 28 8.72 9.77 -6.62
N ALA A 29 7.54 9.32 -7.02
CA ALA A 29 6.38 10.19 -7.19
C ALA A 29 5.76 10.68 -5.86
N THR A 30 5.94 9.94 -4.75
CA THR A 30 5.20 10.19 -3.50
C THR A 30 6.07 10.86 -2.44
N TYR A 31 7.33 10.46 -2.33
CA TYR A 31 8.14 10.75 -1.15
C TYR A 31 9.28 11.75 -1.37
N ARG A 32 9.44 12.30 -2.57
CA ARG A 32 10.37 13.44 -2.78
C ARG A 32 9.96 14.60 -1.86
N GLY A 33 10.92 15.11 -1.11
CA GLY A 33 10.69 16.17 -0.11
C GLY A 33 10.12 15.68 1.24
N ILE A 34 9.86 14.38 1.38
CA ILE A 34 9.47 13.73 2.64
C ILE A 34 10.60 12.80 3.12
N TYR A 35 11.00 11.87 2.26
CA TYR A 35 12.11 10.98 2.54
C TYR A 35 13.43 11.60 2.09
N PRO A 36 14.57 11.23 2.71
CA PRO A 36 15.87 11.61 2.20
C PRO A 36 16.00 11.18 0.73
N ASP A 37 16.44 12.09 -0.14
CA ASP A 37 16.58 11.80 -1.57
C ASP A 37 17.47 10.59 -1.85
N ALA A 38 18.51 10.37 -1.02
CA ALA A 38 19.38 9.20 -1.12
C ALA A 38 18.61 7.88 -1.02
N TRP A 39 17.53 7.79 -0.23
CA TRP A 39 16.73 6.56 -0.12
C TRP A 39 15.98 6.22 -1.41
N ILE A 40 15.70 7.24 -2.21
CA ILE A 40 15.01 7.10 -3.49
C ILE A 40 16.02 6.90 -4.62
N ASP A 41 17.08 7.69 -4.62
CA ASP A 41 18.11 7.69 -5.70
C ASP A 41 18.99 6.43 -5.64
N GLU A 42 19.30 5.95 -4.42
CA GLU A 42 20.11 4.76 -4.17
C GLU A 42 19.26 3.49 -3.95
N TYR A 43 18.01 3.51 -4.44
CA TYR A 43 17.10 2.37 -4.31
C TYR A 43 17.71 1.11 -4.97
N ASP A 44 18.07 0.14 -4.14
CA ASP A 44 18.65 -1.13 -4.60
C ASP A 44 17.54 -2.07 -5.09
N LEU A 45 17.34 -2.09 -6.41
CA LEU A 45 16.32 -2.91 -7.05
C LEU A 45 16.52 -4.41 -6.76
N ALA A 46 17.75 -4.88 -6.75
CA ALA A 46 18.04 -6.31 -6.53
C ALA A 46 17.68 -6.72 -5.10
N GLU A 47 18.07 -5.91 -4.11
CA GLU A 47 17.71 -6.14 -2.72
C GLU A 47 16.19 -6.09 -2.52
N GLN A 48 15.52 -5.08 -3.07
CA GLN A 48 14.06 -4.95 -2.93
C GLN A 48 13.31 -6.09 -3.64
N THR A 49 13.81 -6.56 -4.78
CA THR A 49 13.27 -7.74 -5.46
C THR A 49 13.35 -8.99 -4.58
N GLN A 50 14.46 -9.19 -3.89
CA GLN A 50 14.61 -10.31 -2.95
C GLN A 50 13.64 -10.18 -1.76
N ARG A 51 13.46 -8.99 -1.22
CA ARG A 51 12.50 -8.72 -0.14
C ARG A 51 11.06 -8.99 -0.58
N GLU A 52 10.67 -8.55 -1.79
CA GLU A 52 9.33 -8.84 -2.32
C GLU A 52 9.12 -10.34 -2.57
N ARG A 53 10.14 -11.04 -3.07
CA ARG A 53 10.08 -12.50 -3.23
C ARG A 53 9.84 -13.20 -1.91
N ALA A 54 10.60 -12.86 -0.87
CA ALA A 54 10.43 -13.43 0.46
C ALA A 54 9.04 -13.14 1.07
N ARG A 55 8.47 -11.96 0.80
CA ARG A 55 7.10 -11.62 1.22
C ARG A 55 6.05 -12.44 0.49
N LEU A 56 6.19 -12.59 -0.83
CA LEU A 56 5.26 -13.35 -1.67
C LEU A 56 5.22 -14.85 -1.33
N GLU A 57 6.28 -15.38 -0.72
CA GLU A 57 6.36 -16.76 -0.22
C GLU A 57 5.63 -16.96 1.12
N GLN A 58 5.26 -15.87 1.82
CA GLN A 58 4.53 -15.96 3.08
C GLN A 58 3.06 -16.30 2.84
N THR A 59 2.52 -17.21 3.64
CA THR A 59 1.13 -17.67 3.50
C THR A 59 0.09 -16.60 3.84
N ASP A 60 0.43 -15.66 4.70
CA ASP A 60 -0.46 -14.58 5.15
C ASP A 60 -0.07 -13.20 4.61
N TYR A 61 0.51 -13.17 3.41
CA TYR A 61 0.81 -11.96 2.66
C TYR A 61 0.22 -12.06 1.24
N MET A 62 -0.72 -11.19 0.94
CA MET A 62 -1.40 -11.14 -0.35
C MET A 62 -1.01 -9.86 -1.08
N ALA A 63 -0.35 -9.98 -2.22
CA ALA A 63 -0.05 -8.85 -3.09
C ALA A 63 -0.80 -8.95 -4.42
N TYR A 64 -1.18 -7.80 -4.93
CA TYR A 64 -1.92 -7.66 -6.19
C TYR A 64 -1.30 -6.55 -7.03
N LEU A 65 -1.28 -6.77 -8.33
CA LEU A 65 -0.88 -5.80 -9.33
C LEU A 65 -2.12 -5.18 -9.97
N VAL A 66 -2.09 -3.87 -10.14
CA VAL A 66 -3.05 -3.13 -10.97
C VAL A 66 -2.40 -2.96 -12.34
N MET A 67 -3.01 -3.54 -13.36
CA MET A 67 -2.45 -3.58 -14.71
C MET A 67 -3.27 -2.73 -15.67
N ASP A 68 -2.60 -2.08 -16.62
CA ASP A 68 -3.19 -1.48 -17.82
C ASP A 68 -2.56 -2.17 -19.04
N GLY A 69 -3.25 -3.18 -19.56
CA GLY A 69 -2.67 -4.10 -20.53
C GLY A 69 -1.42 -4.78 -19.95
N SER A 70 -0.25 -4.52 -20.52
CA SER A 70 1.04 -5.06 -20.05
C SER A 70 1.77 -4.15 -19.07
N GLN A 71 1.30 -2.92 -18.85
CA GLN A 71 1.95 -1.96 -17.95
C GLN A 71 1.42 -2.11 -16.52
N CYS A 72 2.31 -1.99 -15.52
CA CYS A 72 1.90 -1.94 -14.13
C CYS A 72 1.52 -0.50 -13.76
N ALA A 73 0.26 -0.30 -13.40
CA ALA A 73 -0.32 0.97 -12.98
C ALA A 73 -0.19 1.21 -11.47
N GLY A 74 0.12 0.17 -10.71
CA GLY A 74 0.25 0.24 -9.27
C GLY A 74 0.16 -1.14 -8.63
N TYR A 75 0.23 -1.18 -7.31
CA TYR A 75 0.08 -2.42 -6.55
C TYR A 75 -0.47 -2.16 -5.15
N PHE A 76 -0.99 -3.19 -4.53
CA PHE A 76 -1.37 -3.18 -3.12
C PHE A 76 -1.11 -4.54 -2.49
N SER A 77 -0.98 -4.54 -1.17
CA SER A 77 -0.79 -5.77 -0.42
C SER A 77 -1.45 -5.69 0.96
N TYR A 78 -1.92 -6.82 1.43
CA TYR A 78 -2.57 -6.95 2.73
C TYR A 78 -2.33 -8.34 3.34
N GLY A 79 -2.66 -8.49 4.61
CA GLY A 79 -2.49 -9.72 5.39
C GLY A 79 -1.82 -9.43 6.72
N ALA A 80 -0.92 -10.29 7.17
CA ALA A 80 -0.10 -9.99 8.34
C ALA A 80 0.73 -8.72 8.10
N ALA A 81 0.95 -7.94 9.16
CA ALA A 81 1.73 -6.69 9.07
C ALA A 81 3.18 -6.99 8.68
N SER A 82 3.65 -6.41 7.57
CA SER A 82 4.99 -6.64 7.03
C SER A 82 6.07 -5.71 7.61
N HIS A 83 5.68 -4.68 8.34
CA HIS A 83 6.57 -3.64 8.90
C HIS A 83 6.35 -3.42 10.40
N GLY A 84 6.12 -4.50 11.13
CA GLY A 84 5.79 -4.43 12.56
C GLY A 84 4.29 -4.38 12.82
N GLY A 85 3.89 -4.89 13.96
CA GLY A 85 2.48 -4.90 14.38
C GLY A 85 2.05 -3.53 14.90
N TYR A 86 0.73 -3.32 14.92
CA TYR A 86 0.10 -2.17 15.53
C TYR A 86 -1.02 -2.66 16.44
N LYS A 87 -0.92 -2.37 17.74
CA LYS A 87 -1.84 -2.89 18.74
C LYS A 87 -2.04 -4.42 18.58
N ASP A 88 -3.25 -4.90 18.77
CA ASP A 88 -3.62 -6.32 18.63
C ASP A 88 -4.20 -6.66 17.25
N PHE A 89 -3.99 -5.80 16.24
CA PHE A 89 -4.48 -6.05 14.90
C PHE A 89 -3.70 -7.16 14.22
N SER A 90 -4.41 -8.16 13.71
CA SER A 90 -3.84 -9.29 12.96
C SER A 90 -3.85 -9.09 11.43
N PHE A 91 -4.49 -8.02 10.95
CA PHE A 91 -4.65 -7.75 9.52
C PHE A 91 -4.34 -6.28 9.18
N CYS A 92 -3.49 -6.11 8.19
CA CYS A 92 -2.97 -4.82 7.76
C CYS A 92 -3.14 -4.65 6.25
N LEU A 93 -3.55 -3.46 5.81
CA LEU A 93 -3.29 -2.99 4.46
C LEU A 93 -1.83 -2.49 4.44
N ASN A 94 -0.90 -3.35 3.98
CA ASN A 94 0.53 -3.10 4.04
C ASN A 94 1.02 -2.05 3.03
N SER A 95 0.44 -2.05 1.84
CA SER A 95 0.82 -1.13 0.76
C SER A 95 -0.37 -0.83 -0.13
N LEU A 96 -0.48 0.41 -0.59
CA LEU A 96 -1.41 0.84 -1.63
C LEU A 96 -0.77 1.97 -2.42
N TYR A 97 -0.30 1.68 -3.61
CA TYR A 97 0.31 2.64 -4.51
C TYR A 97 -0.33 2.57 -5.89
N LEU A 98 -0.72 3.71 -6.40
CA LEU A 98 -1.13 3.93 -7.78
C LEU A 98 -0.21 4.98 -8.38
N LEU A 99 0.36 4.70 -9.55
CA LEU A 99 1.18 5.67 -10.26
C LEU A 99 0.32 6.88 -10.67
N PRO A 100 0.90 8.10 -10.75
CA PRO A 100 0.15 9.33 -10.94
C PRO A 100 -0.89 9.33 -12.06
N PRO A 101 -0.62 8.75 -13.27
CA PRO A 101 -1.61 8.72 -14.35
C PRO A 101 -2.87 7.90 -14.04
N TYR A 102 -2.83 7.04 -13.02
CA TYR A 102 -3.90 6.12 -12.65
C TYR A 102 -4.61 6.49 -11.35
N GLN A 103 -4.25 7.63 -10.77
CA GLN A 103 -4.91 8.18 -9.59
C GLN A 103 -6.24 8.85 -9.96
N HIS A 104 -7.10 9.07 -8.98
CA HIS A 104 -8.41 9.74 -9.13
C HIS A 104 -9.42 9.07 -10.07
N MET A 105 -9.18 7.80 -10.47
CA MET A 105 -10.04 7.01 -11.35
C MET A 105 -10.96 6.03 -10.60
N GLY A 106 -11.07 6.17 -9.30
CA GLY A 106 -11.87 5.24 -8.46
C GLY A 106 -11.16 3.93 -8.10
N LEU A 107 -9.97 3.68 -8.64
CA LEU A 107 -9.21 2.44 -8.38
C LEU A 107 -8.90 2.25 -6.88
N GLY A 108 -8.50 3.30 -6.19
CA GLY A 108 -8.23 3.22 -4.74
C GLY A 108 -9.43 2.74 -3.95
N ARG A 109 -10.64 3.24 -4.25
CA ARG A 109 -11.88 2.79 -3.61
C ARG A 109 -12.17 1.30 -3.91
N ARG A 110 -11.99 0.89 -5.15
CA ARG A 110 -12.18 -0.51 -5.56
C ARG A 110 -11.21 -1.45 -4.83
N ILE A 111 -9.94 -1.05 -4.74
CA ILE A 111 -8.91 -1.80 -3.99
C ILE A 111 -9.29 -1.87 -2.52
N PHE A 112 -9.68 -0.75 -1.93
CA PHE A 112 -10.03 -0.70 -0.51
C PHE A 112 -11.24 -1.57 -0.17
N ALA A 113 -12.24 -1.63 -1.06
CA ALA A 113 -13.37 -2.55 -0.93
C ALA A 113 -12.92 -4.02 -0.94
N GLN A 114 -11.97 -4.39 -1.81
CA GLN A 114 -11.39 -5.74 -1.82
C GLN A 114 -10.67 -6.07 -0.52
N VAL A 115 -9.88 -5.13 0.03
CA VAL A 115 -9.19 -5.31 1.32
C VAL A 115 -10.18 -5.52 2.46
N ARG A 116 -11.23 -4.71 2.50
CA ARG A 116 -12.31 -4.83 3.50
C ARG A 116 -13.03 -6.17 3.40
N GLN A 117 -13.35 -6.60 2.19
CA GLN A 117 -13.94 -7.92 1.95
C GLN A 117 -13.03 -9.05 2.44
N ALA A 118 -11.72 -8.97 2.16
CA ALA A 118 -10.76 -9.98 2.62
C ALA A 118 -10.66 -10.05 4.15
N ALA A 119 -10.82 -8.94 4.86
CA ALA A 119 -10.89 -8.91 6.32
C ALA A 119 -12.21 -9.54 6.83
N GLN A 120 -13.33 -9.24 6.18
CA GLN A 120 -14.65 -9.84 6.49
C GLN A 120 -14.66 -11.36 6.30
N GLU A 121 -14.09 -11.86 5.20
CA GLU A 121 -13.96 -13.30 4.92
C GLU A 121 -13.13 -14.03 5.99
N ARG A 122 -12.20 -13.33 6.63
CA ARG A 122 -11.43 -13.80 7.79
C ARG A 122 -12.19 -13.63 9.13
N LYS A 123 -13.40 -13.11 9.09
CA LYS A 123 -14.25 -12.83 10.28
C LYS A 123 -13.59 -11.84 11.25
N LEU A 124 -12.88 -10.86 10.71
CA LEU A 124 -12.28 -9.79 11.48
C LEU A 124 -13.22 -8.58 11.52
N ASP A 125 -13.36 -7.98 12.69
CA ASP A 125 -14.22 -6.80 12.90
C ASP A 125 -13.51 -5.51 12.46
N SER A 126 -12.18 -5.54 12.38
CA SER A 126 -11.36 -4.37 12.07
C SER A 126 -10.03 -4.74 11.43
N PHE A 127 -9.41 -3.76 10.80
CA PHE A 127 -8.04 -3.81 10.28
C PHE A 127 -7.41 -2.42 10.33
N PHE A 128 -6.12 -2.34 10.05
CA PHE A 128 -5.41 -1.06 10.07
C PHE A 128 -4.55 -0.85 8.83
N CYS A 129 -4.10 0.38 8.64
CA CYS A 129 -2.96 0.71 7.79
C CYS A 129 -2.13 1.80 8.45
N GLY A 130 -0.85 1.88 8.06
CA GLY A 130 0.02 3.00 8.39
C GLY A 130 0.29 3.87 7.16
N CYS A 131 0.56 5.15 7.37
CA CYS A 131 1.14 6.02 6.35
C CYS A 131 2.03 7.08 7.00
N ASN A 132 2.94 7.64 6.21
CA ASN A 132 3.74 8.76 6.69
C ASN A 132 2.85 9.99 6.94
N VAL A 133 3.08 10.69 8.05
CA VAL A 133 2.29 11.87 8.48
C VAL A 133 2.25 12.97 7.41
N HIS A 134 3.33 13.12 6.64
CA HIS A 134 3.47 14.15 5.61
C HIS A 134 2.87 13.75 4.25
N ASN A 135 2.46 12.49 4.09
CA ASN A 135 1.76 12.03 2.88
C ASN A 135 0.28 12.46 2.93
N LEU A 136 0.02 13.74 2.72
CA LEU A 136 -1.32 14.32 2.80
C LEU A 136 -2.35 13.68 1.85
N PRO A 137 -2.00 13.30 0.60
CA PRO A 137 -2.93 12.60 -0.27
C PRO A 137 -3.40 11.27 0.30
N ALA A 138 -2.49 10.46 0.87
CA ALA A 138 -2.85 9.18 1.49
C ALA A 138 -3.73 9.38 2.73
N ARG A 139 -3.39 10.34 3.59
CA ARG A 139 -4.20 10.68 4.77
C ARG A 139 -5.65 10.99 4.40
N ARG A 140 -5.85 11.93 3.46
CA ARG A 140 -7.19 12.30 2.97
C ARG A 140 -7.94 11.12 2.35
N PHE A 141 -7.22 10.24 1.67
CA PHE A 141 -7.79 9.03 1.11
C PHE A 141 -8.29 8.09 2.22
N TYR A 142 -7.47 7.80 3.22
CA TYR A 142 -7.85 6.90 4.30
C TYR A 142 -8.98 7.46 5.17
N GLU A 143 -8.97 8.76 5.48
CA GLU A 143 -10.09 9.44 6.15
C GLU A 143 -11.39 9.28 5.35
N LYS A 144 -11.33 9.49 4.02
CA LYS A 144 -12.48 9.31 3.12
C LYS A 144 -12.97 7.86 3.04
N MET A 145 -12.10 6.88 3.29
CA MET A 145 -12.45 5.46 3.35
C MET A 145 -13.02 5.04 4.72
N GLY A 146 -13.29 5.97 5.62
CA GLY A 146 -13.83 5.71 6.95
C GLY A 146 -12.76 5.39 8.00
N GLY A 147 -11.49 5.69 7.70
CA GLY A 147 -10.40 5.49 8.65
C GLY A 147 -10.48 6.45 9.83
N VAL A 148 -10.37 5.91 11.02
CA VAL A 148 -10.23 6.66 12.26
C VAL A 148 -8.74 6.70 12.63
N VAL A 149 -8.23 7.89 12.94
CA VAL A 149 -6.84 8.05 13.38
C VAL A 149 -6.68 7.38 14.75
N GLY A 150 -5.80 6.39 14.83
CA GLY A 150 -5.50 5.67 16.06
C GLY A 150 -4.31 6.27 16.79
N GLU A 151 -3.13 6.21 16.18
CA GLU A 151 -1.88 6.68 16.77
C GLU A 151 -1.11 7.54 15.76
N ILE A 152 -0.42 8.54 16.27
CA ILE A 152 0.51 9.39 15.51
C ILE A 152 1.84 9.38 16.27
N ASP A 153 2.90 9.02 15.55
CA ASP A 153 4.29 9.08 15.98
C ASP A 153 5.03 10.04 15.05
N ASP A 154 5.18 11.30 15.48
CA ASP A 154 5.72 12.38 14.67
C ASP A 154 6.72 13.24 15.45
N GLY A 155 7.32 14.20 14.76
CA GLY A 155 8.29 15.13 15.33
C GLY A 155 9.73 14.63 15.28
N HIS A 156 10.03 13.62 14.44
CA HIS A 156 11.37 13.13 14.21
C HIS A 156 12.18 14.11 13.33
N GLU A 157 13.50 14.14 13.51
CA GLU A 157 14.39 14.91 12.62
C GLU A 157 14.30 14.41 11.18
N ASN A 158 14.17 13.09 11.01
CA ASN A 158 13.94 12.46 9.72
C ASN A 158 12.44 12.27 9.51
N LEU A 159 11.85 13.07 8.64
CA LEU A 159 10.41 13.03 8.33
C LEU A 159 9.92 11.66 7.82
N ALA A 160 10.83 10.81 7.32
CA ALA A 160 10.49 9.45 6.91
C ALA A 160 10.06 8.54 8.08
N GLU A 161 10.45 8.91 9.31
CA GLU A 161 10.12 8.18 10.53
C GLU A 161 8.75 8.58 11.10
N ASP A 162 8.21 9.73 10.69
CA ASP A 162 6.90 10.19 11.12
C ASP A 162 5.79 9.31 10.54
N GLN A 163 5.09 8.60 11.40
CA GLN A 163 4.06 7.64 11.02
C GLN A 163 2.74 7.94 11.70
N MET A 164 1.65 7.60 11.01
CA MET A 164 0.31 7.58 11.60
C MET A 164 -0.43 6.33 11.17
N TYR A 165 -1.33 5.90 12.04
CA TYR A 165 -2.11 4.69 11.84
C TYR A 165 -3.59 5.03 11.73
N PHE A 166 -4.27 4.37 10.78
CA PHE A 166 -5.70 4.42 10.60
C PHE A 166 -6.32 3.07 10.92
N GLU A 167 -7.40 3.09 11.66
CA GLU A 167 -8.20 1.93 12.03
C GLU A 167 -9.51 1.95 11.25
N PHE A 168 -9.93 0.79 10.76
CA PHE A 168 -11.13 0.63 9.94
C PHE A 168 -12.01 -0.48 10.49
N CYS A 169 -13.31 -0.22 10.59
CA CYS A 169 -14.30 -1.25 10.86
C CYS A 169 -14.67 -1.98 9.56
N THR A 170 -14.79 -3.30 9.60
CA THR A 170 -15.15 -4.11 8.42
C THR A 170 -16.62 -4.02 8.07
N GLY A 171 -17.50 -3.75 9.05
CA GLY A 171 -18.95 -3.66 8.87
C GLY A 171 -19.47 -2.38 8.21
N GLU A 172 -18.64 -1.34 8.06
CA GLU A 172 -19.05 -0.08 7.44
C GLU A 172 -19.05 -0.19 5.89
N GLN A 173 -20.13 0.29 5.27
CA GLN A 173 -20.19 0.46 3.82
C GLN A 173 -19.62 1.83 3.44
N ILE A 174 -18.78 1.87 2.40
CA ILE A 174 -18.18 3.09 1.84
C ILE A 174 -19.08 3.67 0.76
#